data_800a44375f4ba438bdaadf63ee7c1afb
#
_entry.id   800a44375f4ba438bdaadf63ee7c1afb
#
_cell.length_a   1.000
_cell.length_b   1.000
_cell.length_c   1.000
_cell.angle_alpha   90.00
_cell.angle_beta   90.00
_cell.angle_gamma   90.00
#
_symmetry.space_group_name_H-M   'P 1'
#
loop_
_entity.id
_entity.type
_entity.pdbx_description
1 polymer ?
#
loop_
_entity_poly.entity_id
_entity_poly.type
_entity_poly.pdbx_seq_one_letter_code
_entity_poly.pdbx_strand_id
1 'polypeptide(L)'
;MPGLLGKKIGMTSVFGADGKNIPCTVIEAGPCVVTQLKTVEKDGYAAVQVGFMPKSEKHTNKAEAGHFAAAGVQPMRHLVEFDGFEQEVKLGDTLTVEMFEENSYVDVTGTSKGKGFQGVVKRHGFGGVGQSTHGQDDRLRAPGSIGACATPSRVFKGTRMAGHMGVDKVTVQNLVVLKVIPEYNLIMVKGSIPGAKNSIVVINK
;
A
#
# COMPACT_ATOMS: atom_id res chain seq x y z
N MET A 1 1.31 -12.03 9.93
CA MET A 1 1.08 -12.50 8.54
C MET A 1 2.37 -12.34 7.75
N PRO A 2 2.89 -13.42 7.14
CA PRO A 2 4.07 -13.35 6.31
C PRO A 2 3.78 -12.51 5.06
N GLY A 3 4.80 -11.79 4.56
CA GLY A 3 4.59 -10.93 3.42
C GLY A 3 5.88 -10.52 2.73
N LEU A 4 5.74 -9.85 1.60
CA LEU A 4 6.83 -9.27 0.82
C LEU A 4 6.57 -7.80 0.49
N LEU A 5 7.67 -7.10 0.26
CA LEU A 5 7.63 -5.79 -0.39
C LEU A 5 7.68 -5.96 -1.90
N GLY A 6 6.89 -5.15 -2.59
CA GLY A 6 6.89 -5.14 -4.04
C GLY A 6 6.73 -3.75 -4.62
N LYS A 7 7.00 -3.64 -5.91
CA LYS A 7 6.85 -2.42 -6.70
C LYS A 7 5.74 -2.62 -7.73
N LYS A 8 4.75 -1.73 -7.72
CA LYS A 8 3.66 -1.74 -8.70
C LYS A 8 4.19 -1.37 -10.09
N ILE A 9 4.18 -2.31 -11.03
CA ILE A 9 4.59 -2.03 -12.42
C ILE A 9 3.44 -1.37 -13.19
N GLY A 10 2.25 -1.97 -13.14
CA GLY A 10 1.11 -1.44 -13.88
C GLY A 10 -0.09 -2.38 -13.86
N MET A 11 -1.07 -2.07 -14.68
CA MET A 11 -2.23 -2.94 -14.89
C MET A 11 -2.23 -3.47 -16.30
N THR A 12 -2.68 -4.71 -16.43
CA THR A 12 -2.91 -5.41 -17.68
C THR A 12 -4.17 -6.27 -17.55
N SER A 13 -4.44 -7.09 -18.53
CA SER A 13 -5.51 -8.08 -18.46
C SER A 13 -5.01 -9.43 -18.94
N VAL A 14 -5.59 -10.49 -18.38
CA VAL A 14 -5.32 -11.88 -18.74
C VAL A 14 -6.65 -12.54 -19.11
N PHE A 15 -6.64 -13.38 -20.12
CA PHE A 15 -7.81 -14.19 -20.47
C PHE A 15 -7.81 -15.44 -19.62
N GLY A 16 -8.91 -15.67 -18.90
CA GLY A 16 -9.16 -16.91 -18.18
C GLY A 16 -9.44 -18.09 -19.11
N ALA A 17 -9.46 -19.30 -18.56
CA ALA A 17 -9.81 -20.51 -19.31
C ALA A 17 -11.20 -20.41 -19.96
N ASP A 18 -12.11 -19.67 -19.35
CA ASP A 18 -13.48 -19.40 -19.86
C ASP A 18 -13.53 -18.33 -20.97
N GLY A 19 -12.40 -17.85 -21.46
CA GLY A 19 -12.32 -16.73 -22.41
C GLY A 19 -12.67 -15.35 -21.85
N LYS A 20 -12.95 -15.24 -20.53
CA LYS A 20 -13.25 -13.97 -19.87
C LYS A 20 -12.00 -13.15 -19.68
N ASN A 21 -12.09 -11.87 -19.99
CA ASN A 21 -11.02 -10.91 -19.74
C ASN A 21 -10.99 -10.53 -18.25
N ILE A 22 -9.88 -10.84 -17.57
CA ILE A 22 -9.67 -10.58 -16.15
C ILE A 22 -8.66 -9.44 -16.00
N PRO A 23 -9.08 -8.26 -15.51
CA PRO A 23 -8.15 -7.18 -15.23
C PRO A 23 -7.25 -7.55 -14.06
N CYS A 24 -5.95 -7.29 -14.18
CA CYS A 24 -4.96 -7.61 -13.16
C CYS A 24 -3.90 -6.52 -13.02
N THR A 25 -3.27 -6.49 -11.87
CA THR A 25 -2.11 -5.65 -11.60
C THR A 25 -0.86 -6.51 -11.50
N VAL A 26 0.20 -6.07 -12.17
CA VAL A 26 1.52 -6.69 -12.11
C VAL A 26 2.35 -5.99 -11.06
N ILE A 27 2.92 -6.77 -10.15
CA ILE A 27 3.79 -6.31 -9.06
C ILE A 27 5.11 -7.06 -9.18
N GLU A 28 6.22 -6.35 -9.15
CA GLU A 28 7.57 -6.89 -8.98
C GLU A 28 7.79 -7.04 -7.47
N ALA A 29 7.67 -8.27 -6.96
CA ALA A 29 7.75 -8.59 -5.54
C ALA A 29 9.05 -9.33 -5.24
N GLY A 30 9.96 -8.64 -4.56
CA GLY A 30 11.30 -9.16 -4.25
C GLY A 30 12.33 -8.95 -5.37
N PRO A 31 13.56 -9.50 -5.22
CA PRO A 31 13.99 -10.22 -4.03
C PRO A 31 14.02 -9.31 -2.80
N CYS A 32 13.53 -9.81 -1.68
CA CYS A 32 13.57 -9.12 -0.40
C CYS A 32 14.57 -9.82 0.52
N VAL A 33 15.36 -9.04 1.27
CA VAL A 33 16.41 -9.59 2.14
C VAL A 33 16.04 -9.38 3.60
N VAL A 34 16.25 -10.39 4.43
CA VAL A 34 16.03 -10.31 5.88
C VAL A 34 17.14 -9.50 6.52
N THR A 35 16.79 -8.37 7.11
CA THR A 35 17.73 -7.41 7.70
C THR A 35 17.81 -7.52 9.21
N GLN A 36 16.75 -7.97 9.87
CA GLN A 36 16.74 -8.15 11.33
C GLN A 36 15.70 -9.19 11.73
N LEU A 37 16.01 -9.98 12.75
CA LEU A 37 15.05 -10.83 13.45
C LEU A 37 14.80 -10.23 14.83
N LYS A 38 13.57 -9.88 15.10
CA LYS A 38 13.12 -9.36 16.38
C LYS A 38 12.60 -10.49 17.25
N THR A 39 13.02 -10.51 18.51
CA THR A 39 12.65 -11.52 19.49
C THR A 39 11.93 -10.87 20.68
N VAL A 40 11.04 -11.62 21.31
CA VAL A 40 10.29 -11.15 22.48
C VAL A 40 11.20 -10.72 23.62
N GLU A 41 12.37 -11.39 23.78
CA GLU A 41 13.32 -11.10 24.85
C GLU A 41 14.02 -9.74 24.70
N LYS A 42 14.34 -9.33 23.46
CA LYS A 42 15.09 -8.10 23.18
C LYS A 42 14.21 -6.93 22.79
N ASP A 43 13.20 -7.19 21.97
CA ASP A 43 12.38 -6.17 21.33
C ASP A 43 10.96 -6.08 21.91
N GLY A 44 10.56 -7.08 22.73
CA GLY A 44 9.22 -7.18 23.32
C GLY A 44 8.17 -7.81 22.40
N TYR A 45 8.52 -8.11 21.16
CA TYR A 45 7.66 -8.78 20.16
C TYR A 45 8.52 -9.55 19.15
N ALA A 46 7.89 -10.55 18.49
CA ALA A 46 8.54 -11.34 17.45
C ALA A 46 8.16 -10.81 16.07
N ALA A 47 9.14 -10.46 15.25
CA ALA A 47 8.94 -10.01 13.88
C ALA A 47 10.20 -10.23 13.03
N VAL A 48 10.00 -10.31 11.71
CA VAL A 48 11.07 -10.37 10.72
C VAL A 48 11.10 -9.07 9.95
N GLN A 49 12.18 -8.32 10.04
CA GLN A 49 12.37 -7.11 9.25
C GLN A 49 12.94 -7.49 7.88
N VAL A 50 12.27 -7.02 6.85
CA VAL A 50 12.58 -7.33 5.45
C VAL A 50 12.93 -6.06 4.70
N GLY A 51 14.02 -6.08 3.95
CA GLY A 51 14.50 -4.99 3.12
C GLY A 51 14.23 -5.20 1.64
N PHE A 52 13.88 -4.14 0.93
CA PHE A 52 13.62 -4.16 -0.51
C PHE A 52 14.27 -2.98 -1.22
N MET A 53 14.77 -3.21 -2.41
CA MET A 53 15.52 -2.30 -3.29
C MET A 53 16.84 -1.80 -2.67
N PRO A 54 17.97 -2.06 -3.30
CA PRO A 54 19.27 -1.59 -2.83
C PRO A 54 19.34 -0.06 -2.82
N LYS A 55 20.02 0.47 -1.82
CA LYS A 55 20.28 1.90 -1.62
C LYS A 55 21.78 2.16 -1.84
N SER A 56 22.10 3.23 -2.55
CA SER A 56 23.50 3.63 -2.75
C SER A 56 24.12 4.04 -1.41
N GLU A 57 25.38 3.67 -1.20
CA GLU A 57 26.17 4.00 0.00
C GLU A 57 26.25 5.51 0.25
N LYS A 58 26.31 6.34 -0.81
CA LYS A 58 26.31 7.80 -0.72
C LYS A 58 25.08 8.38 0.00
N HIS A 59 23.96 7.65 -0.03
CA HIS A 59 22.70 8.07 0.61
C HIS A 59 22.44 7.34 1.93
N THR A 60 23.39 6.54 2.43
CA THR A 60 23.24 5.73 3.65
C THR A 60 23.94 6.42 4.80
N ASN A 61 23.23 6.62 5.91
CA ASN A 61 23.78 7.16 7.14
C ASN A 61 24.66 6.12 7.84
N LYS A 62 25.62 6.55 8.69
CA LYS A 62 26.48 5.65 9.49
C LYS A 62 25.66 4.68 10.36
N ALA A 63 24.56 5.15 10.94
CA ALA A 63 23.66 4.32 11.75
C ALA A 63 22.98 3.22 10.89
N GLU A 64 22.45 3.57 9.72
CA GLU A 64 21.87 2.62 8.77
C GLU A 64 22.94 1.62 8.29
N ALA A 65 24.13 2.12 7.93
CA ALA A 65 25.24 1.25 7.51
C ALA A 65 25.62 0.21 8.58
N GLY A 66 25.66 0.62 9.86
CA GLY A 66 25.88 -0.30 10.97
C GLY A 66 24.79 -1.35 11.13
N HIS A 67 23.53 -0.95 10.93
CA HIS A 67 22.38 -1.87 10.96
C HIS A 67 22.48 -2.96 9.89
N PHE A 68 22.75 -2.59 8.63
CA PHE A 68 22.88 -3.55 7.53
C PHE A 68 24.18 -4.38 7.61
N ALA A 69 25.26 -3.80 8.14
CA ALA A 69 26.50 -4.53 8.36
C ALA A 69 26.33 -5.66 9.37
N ALA A 70 25.51 -5.46 10.41
CA ALA A 70 25.20 -6.51 11.39
C ALA A 70 24.46 -7.71 10.76
N ALA A 71 23.69 -7.47 9.71
CA ALA A 71 23.00 -8.51 8.94
C ALA A 71 23.84 -9.05 7.78
N GLY A 72 25.02 -8.47 7.48
CA GLY A 72 25.86 -8.85 6.35
C GLY A 72 25.26 -8.54 4.97
N VAL A 73 24.32 -7.58 4.89
CA VAL A 73 23.57 -7.26 3.67
C VAL A 73 23.86 -5.83 3.20
N GLN A 74 23.63 -5.59 1.91
CA GLN A 74 23.70 -4.23 1.36
C GLN A 74 22.59 -3.34 1.92
N PRO A 75 22.83 -2.01 2.05
CA PRO A 75 21.79 -1.08 2.46
C PRO A 75 20.56 -1.16 1.55
N MET A 76 19.38 -1.26 2.18
CA MET A 76 18.09 -1.32 1.50
C MET A 76 17.31 -0.02 1.65
N ARG A 77 16.48 0.28 0.67
CA ARG A 77 15.73 1.54 0.61
C ARG A 77 14.45 1.51 1.44
N HIS A 78 13.79 0.38 1.46
CA HIS A 78 12.51 0.19 2.15
C HIS A 78 12.64 -0.97 3.12
N LEU A 79 12.26 -0.73 4.36
CA LEU A 79 12.24 -1.71 5.45
C LEU A 79 10.82 -1.81 5.97
N VAL A 80 10.31 -3.03 6.11
CA VAL A 80 9.02 -3.33 6.73
C VAL A 80 9.15 -4.57 7.59
N GLU A 81 8.41 -4.60 8.66
CA GLU A 81 8.36 -5.73 9.58
C GLU A 81 7.11 -6.57 9.30
N PHE A 82 7.27 -7.87 9.32
CA PHE A 82 6.22 -8.84 9.13
C PHE A 82 6.22 -9.83 10.28
N ASP A 83 5.02 -10.22 10.70
CA ASP A 83 4.81 -11.22 11.74
C ASP A 83 4.47 -12.58 11.11
N GLY A 84 4.67 -13.67 11.88
CA GLY A 84 4.08 -14.97 11.59
C GLY A 84 4.68 -15.70 10.39
N PHE A 85 5.99 -15.61 10.17
CA PHE A 85 6.67 -16.55 9.28
C PHE A 85 6.65 -17.95 9.91
N GLU A 86 6.09 -18.92 9.21
CA GLU A 86 6.01 -20.33 9.62
C GLU A 86 7.36 -21.05 9.50
N GLN A 87 8.22 -20.56 8.59
CA GLN A 87 9.56 -21.12 8.35
C GLN A 87 10.60 -20.39 9.21
N GLU A 88 11.60 -21.10 9.68
CA GLU A 88 12.77 -20.50 10.32
C GLU A 88 13.56 -19.68 9.30
N VAL A 89 13.41 -18.38 9.35
CA VAL A 89 14.09 -17.42 8.50
C VAL A 89 15.35 -16.95 9.21
N LYS A 90 16.50 -16.91 8.51
CA LYS A 90 17.78 -16.45 9.04
C LYS A 90 18.12 -15.04 8.56
N LEU A 91 19.00 -14.37 9.30
CA LEU A 91 19.56 -13.08 8.87
C LEU A 91 20.28 -13.24 7.52
N GLY A 92 20.01 -12.34 6.59
CA GLY A 92 20.60 -12.36 5.25
C GLY A 92 19.88 -13.26 4.25
N ASP A 93 18.87 -14.02 4.67
CA ASP A 93 18.09 -14.86 3.74
C ASP A 93 17.34 -13.99 2.74
N THR A 94 17.20 -14.49 1.52
CA THR A 94 16.48 -13.84 0.43
C THR A 94 15.11 -14.46 0.25
N LEU A 95 14.07 -13.65 0.43
CA LEU A 95 12.69 -14.04 0.23
C LEU A 95 12.26 -13.69 -1.20
N THR A 96 11.67 -14.65 -1.90
CA THR A 96 11.21 -14.54 -3.29
C THR A 96 9.70 -14.69 -3.40
N VAL A 97 9.16 -14.45 -4.58
CA VAL A 97 7.73 -14.60 -4.88
C VAL A 97 7.20 -16.03 -4.74
N GLU A 98 8.09 -17.02 -4.64
CA GLU A 98 7.73 -18.44 -4.50
C GLU A 98 6.93 -18.76 -3.24
N MET A 99 6.97 -17.87 -2.24
CA MET A 99 6.12 -18.01 -1.05
C MET A 99 4.62 -17.84 -1.33
N PHE A 100 4.25 -17.29 -2.49
CA PHE A 100 2.85 -17.12 -2.89
C PHE A 100 2.43 -18.21 -3.86
N GLU A 101 1.25 -18.77 -3.64
CA GLU A 101 0.65 -19.79 -4.48
C GLU A 101 -0.37 -19.17 -5.44
N GLU A 102 -0.49 -19.73 -6.64
CA GLU A 102 -1.54 -19.35 -7.58
C GLU A 102 -2.93 -19.67 -7.00
N ASN A 103 -3.90 -18.84 -7.27
CA ASN A 103 -5.27 -18.89 -6.74
C ASN A 103 -5.40 -18.71 -5.22
N SER A 104 -4.32 -18.36 -4.52
CA SER A 104 -4.38 -17.91 -3.12
C SER A 104 -4.91 -16.48 -3.01
N TYR A 105 -5.27 -16.07 -1.80
CA TYR A 105 -5.68 -14.70 -1.49
C TYR A 105 -4.55 -13.94 -0.83
N VAL A 106 -4.41 -12.67 -1.19
CA VAL A 106 -3.42 -11.77 -0.60
C VAL A 106 -4.05 -10.41 -0.31
N ASP A 107 -3.52 -9.76 0.72
CA ASP A 107 -3.85 -8.39 1.07
C ASP A 107 -2.74 -7.46 0.57
N VAL A 108 -3.12 -6.42 -0.17
CA VAL A 108 -2.14 -5.47 -0.70
C VAL A 108 -2.35 -4.09 -0.09
N THR A 109 -1.34 -3.65 0.64
CA THR A 109 -1.30 -2.33 1.28
C THR A 109 -0.37 -1.40 0.51
N GLY A 110 -0.84 -0.19 0.26
CA GLY A 110 -0.03 0.84 -0.41
C GLY A 110 -0.53 2.24 -0.11
N THR A 111 0.23 3.22 -0.56
CA THR A 111 -0.15 4.64 -0.44
C THR A 111 -0.97 5.06 -1.64
N SER A 112 -2.17 5.55 -1.42
CA SER A 112 -3.08 6.00 -2.49
C SER A 112 -2.51 7.20 -3.26
N LYS A 113 -2.96 7.41 -4.49
CA LYS A 113 -2.54 8.58 -5.29
C LYS A 113 -2.98 9.87 -4.62
N GLY A 114 -2.07 10.82 -4.44
CA GLY A 114 -2.38 12.16 -3.97
C GLY A 114 -3.29 12.91 -4.95
N LYS A 115 -4.26 13.61 -4.42
CA LYS A 115 -5.21 14.46 -5.18
C LYS A 115 -5.17 15.92 -4.74
N GLY A 116 -4.27 16.25 -3.81
CA GLY A 116 -4.13 17.58 -3.23
C GLY A 116 -5.34 17.99 -2.38
N PHE A 117 -5.58 19.27 -2.25
CA PHE A 117 -6.75 19.80 -1.57
C PHE A 117 -7.99 19.66 -2.46
N GLN A 118 -9.02 18.98 -1.98
CA GLN A 118 -10.24 18.71 -2.72
C GLN A 118 -11.47 19.23 -1.98
N GLY A 119 -12.44 19.74 -2.76
CA GLY A 119 -13.76 20.10 -2.27
C GLY A 119 -14.59 18.88 -1.87
N VAL A 120 -15.66 19.12 -1.13
CA VAL A 120 -16.52 18.09 -0.53
C VAL A 120 -17.19 17.17 -1.56
N VAL A 121 -17.45 17.66 -2.76
CA VAL A 121 -18.04 16.86 -3.84
C VAL A 121 -17.11 15.72 -4.23
N LYS A 122 -15.82 15.98 -4.47
CA LYS A 122 -14.85 14.95 -4.85
C LYS A 122 -14.37 14.14 -3.65
N ARG A 123 -14.16 14.80 -2.49
CA ARG A 123 -13.60 14.16 -1.31
C ARG A 123 -14.59 13.24 -0.61
N HIS A 124 -15.88 13.63 -0.55
CA HIS A 124 -16.90 12.92 0.22
C HIS A 124 -18.11 12.49 -0.60
N GLY A 125 -18.16 12.79 -1.90
CA GLY A 125 -19.27 12.43 -2.77
C GLY A 125 -20.53 13.25 -2.54
N PHE A 126 -20.42 14.50 -2.05
CA PHE A 126 -21.58 15.37 -1.86
C PHE A 126 -22.20 15.76 -3.21
N GLY A 127 -23.51 15.84 -3.26
CA GLY A 127 -24.25 16.20 -4.47
C GLY A 127 -24.10 17.67 -4.88
N GLY A 128 -23.80 18.56 -3.93
CA GLY A 128 -23.88 20.01 -4.16
C GLY A 128 -25.33 20.49 -4.29
N VAL A 129 -25.52 21.64 -4.92
CA VAL A 129 -26.87 22.25 -5.06
C VAL A 129 -27.64 21.80 -6.33
N GLY A 130 -26.94 21.13 -7.25
CA GLY A 130 -27.59 20.49 -8.41
C GLY A 130 -27.85 21.36 -9.63
N GLN A 131 -28.40 22.56 -9.49
CA GLN A 131 -28.74 23.45 -10.61
C GLN A 131 -28.24 24.88 -10.42
N SER A 132 -27.83 25.51 -11.51
CA SER A 132 -27.38 26.89 -11.57
C SER A 132 -28.53 27.74 -12.14
N THR A 133 -29.51 28.07 -11.29
CA THR A 133 -30.60 28.95 -11.66
C THR A 133 -30.86 29.97 -10.57
N HIS A 134 -31.41 31.15 -10.92
CA HIS A 134 -31.83 32.18 -9.97
C HIS A 134 -30.73 32.59 -8.95
N GLY A 135 -29.48 32.80 -9.42
CA GLY A 135 -28.37 33.24 -8.59
C GLY A 135 -27.65 32.13 -7.79
N GLN A 136 -27.88 30.86 -8.09
CA GLN A 136 -27.25 29.72 -7.42
C GLN A 136 -25.87 29.32 -8.02
N ASP A 137 -25.28 30.14 -8.89
CA ASP A 137 -24.08 29.81 -9.63
C ASP A 137 -22.82 29.66 -8.74
N ASP A 138 -22.74 30.37 -7.63
CA ASP A 138 -21.61 30.39 -6.69
C ASP A 138 -21.62 29.20 -5.71
N ARG A 139 -22.74 28.48 -5.57
CA ARG A 139 -22.94 27.43 -4.56
C ARG A 139 -23.00 26.01 -5.10
N LEU A 140 -22.77 25.81 -6.39
CA LEU A 140 -22.92 24.51 -7.07
C LEU A 140 -22.18 23.35 -6.37
N ARG A 141 -21.02 23.63 -5.83
CA ARG A 141 -20.15 22.62 -5.19
C ARG A 141 -19.93 22.87 -3.70
N ALA A 142 -20.86 23.55 -3.06
CA ALA A 142 -20.80 23.88 -1.64
C ALA A 142 -21.13 22.64 -0.76
N PRO A 143 -20.64 22.60 0.48
CA PRO A 143 -20.93 21.51 1.42
C PRO A 143 -22.38 21.52 1.92
N GLY A 144 -23.09 22.63 1.82
CA GLY A 144 -24.37 22.84 2.45
C GLY A 144 -24.26 23.20 3.93
N SER A 145 -25.26 22.85 4.72
CA SER A 145 -25.25 23.09 6.16
C SER A 145 -24.17 22.29 6.86
N ILE A 146 -23.47 22.93 7.82
CA ILE A 146 -22.40 22.32 8.61
C ILE A 146 -22.79 22.07 10.08
N GLY A 147 -24.02 22.40 10.47
CA GLY A 147 -24.52 22.15 11.81
C GLY A 147 -25.89 22.81 12.08
N ALA A 148 -26.40 22.61 13.29
CA ALA A 148 -27.59 23.25 13.81
C ALA A 148 -27.27 24.67 14.36
N CYS A 149 -28.27 25.53 14.44
CA CYS A 149 -28.12 26.95 14.79
C CYS A 149 -27.59 27.18 16.23
N ALA A 150 -28.43 27.64 17.14
CA ALA A 150 -28.05 28.08 18.49
C ALA A 150 -27.61 26.93 19.42
N THR A 151 -28.09 25.73 19.20
CA THR A 151 -27.71 24.55 19.96
C THR A 151 -27.22 23.47 18.99
N PRO A 152 -25.96 23.01 19.11
CA PRO A 152 -24.97 23.14 20.16
C PRO A 152 -23.99 24.35 20.01
N SER A 153 -24.27 25.34 19.16
CA SER A 153 -23.41 26.53 18.89
C SER A 153 -21.97 26.19 18.45
N ARG A 154 -21.77 25.05 17.84
CA ARG A 154 -20.47 24.57 17.35
C ARG A 154 -20.63 23.61 16.19
N VAL A 155 -19.58 23.48 15.39
CA VAL A 155 -19.46 22.41 14.41
C VAL A 155 -18.82 21.20 15.08
N PHE A 156 -19.43 20.02 14.93
CA PHE A 156 -18.89 18.80 15.52
C PHE A 156 -17.57 18.38 14.88
N LYS A 157 -16.69 17.78 15.69
CA LYS A 157 -15.47 17.15 15.20
C LYS A 157 -15.83 16.05 14.21
N GLY A 158 -15.02 15.88 13.14
CA GLY A 158 -15.26 14.88 12.12
C GLY A 158 -16.29 15.26 11.06
N THR A 159 -16.88 16.46 11.10
CA THR A 159 -17.73 16.97 10.02
C THR A 159 -17.00 16.96 8.69
N ARG A 160 -17.63 16.39 7.68
CA ARG A 160 -17.06 16.22 6.35
C ARG A 160 -16.92 17.55 5.63
N MET A 161 -15.68 18.04 5.51
CA MET A 161 -15.32 19.29 4.87
C MET A 161 -14.27 19.09 3.79
N ALA A 162 -14.03 20.13 2.99
CA ALA A 162 -12.91 20.20 2.07
C ALA A 162 -11.57 19.97 2.80
N GLY A 163 -10.57 19.45 2.11
CA GLY A 163 -9.24 19.20 2.67
C GLY A 163 -8.39 18.29 1.81
N HIS A 164 -7.27 17.86 2.38
CA HIS A 164 -6.36 16.94 1.72
C HIS A 164 -7.06 15.61 1.38
N MET A 165 -6.80 15.09 0.19
CA MET A 165 -7.31 13.81 -0.28
C MET A 165 -6.20 13.00 -0.93
N GLY A 166 -6.15 11.73 -0.60
CA GLY A 166 -5.11 10.81 -1.08
C GLY A 166 -3.83 10.87 -0.23
N VAL A 167 -2.81 10.15 -0.66
CA VAL A 167 -1.58 9.87 0.12
C VAL A 167 -1.90 9.15 1.44
N ASP A 168 -3.01 8.47 1.49
CA ASP A 168 -3.44 7.67 2.62
C ASP A 168 -2.96 6.22 2.45
N LYS A 169 -2.61 5.57 3.57
CA LYS A 169 -2.35 4.12 3.60
C LYS A 169 -3.68 3.39 3.41
N VAL A 170 -3.78 2.63 2.34
CA VAL A 170 -4.99 1.86 1.97
C VAL A 170 -4.61 0.41 1.79
N THR A 171 -5.40 -0.49 2.37
CA THR A 171 -5.29 -1.94 2.17
C THR A 171 -6.47 -2.43 1.35
N VAL A 172 -6.19 -3.15 0.28
CA VAL A 172 -7.18 -3.90 -0.49
C VAL A 172 -7.02 -5.35 -0.13
N GLN A 173 -8.05 -5.91 0.47
CA GLN A 173 -8.04 -7.27 1.02
C GLN A 173 -8.56 -8.29 0.02
N ASN A 174 -8.20 -9.56 0.22
CA ASN A 174 -8.71 -10.72 -0.50
C ASN A 174 -8.54 -10.62 -2.03
N LEU A 175 -7.39 -10.16 -2.49
CA LEU A 175 -7.05 -10.19 -3.91
C LEU A 175 -6.56 -11.57 -4.32
N VAL A 176 -7.14 -12.14 -5.38
CA VAL A 176 -6.73 -13.45 -5.91
C VAL A 176 -5.42 -13.30 -6.67
N VAL A 177 -4.44 -14.14 -6.36
CA VAL A 177 -3.21 -14.30 -7.12
C VAL A 177 -3.53 -15.09 -8.39
N LEU A 178 -3.38 -14.46 -9.55
CA LEU A 178 -3.67 -15.10 -10.85
C LEU A 178 -2.49 -15.92 -11.36
N LYS A 179 -1.28 -15.38 -11.22
CA LYS A 179 -0.06 -16.03 -11.70
C LYS A 179 1.14 -15.55 -10.92
N VAL A 180 2.08 -16.44 -10.67
CA VAL A 180 3.40 -16.17 -10.11
C VAL A 180 4.46 -16.52 -11.14
N ILE A 181 5.39 -15.60 -11.41
CA ILE A 181 6.48 -15.78 -12.37
C ILE A 181 7.81 -15.58 -11.64
N PRO A 182 8.40 -16.66 -11.10
CA PRO A 182 9.61 -16.57 -10.28
C PRO A 182 10.84 -16.02 -11.04
N GLU A 183 10.96 -16.34 -12.32
CA GLU A 183 12.09 -15.88 -13.17
C GLU A 183 12.27 -14.36 -13.17
N TYR A 184 11.18 -13.62 -13.08
CA TYR A 184 11.17 -12.15 -13.09
C TYR A 184 10.74 -11.53 -11.76
N ASN A 185 10.55 -12.33 -10.72
CA ASN A 185 10.00 -11.91 -9.43
C ASN A 185 8.65 -11.16 -9.57
N LEU A 186 7.79 -11.63 -10.48
CA LEU A 186 6.51 -11.00 -10.74
C LEU A 186 5.36 -11.80 -10.14
N ILE A 187 4.43 -11.07 -9.54
CA ILE A 187 3.13 -11.57 -9.10
C ILE A 187 2.02 -10.79 -9.79
N MET A 188 1.04 -11.49 -10.30
CA MET A 188 -0.14 -10.91 -10.94
C MET A 188 -1.34 -11.11 -10.02
N VAL A 189 -1.91 -10.01 -9.53
CA VAL A 189 -3.10 -10.02 -8.66
C VAL A 189 -4.32 -9.51 -9.41
N LYS A 190 -5.48 -10.13 -9.19
CA LYS A 190 -6.74 -9.74 -9.81
C LYS A 190 -7.17 -8.35 -9.32
N GLY A 191 -7.52 -7.48 -10.25
CA GLY A 191 -8.06 -6.16 -9.94
C GLY A 191 -7.00 -5.06 -9.77
N SER A 192 -7.39 -3.98 -9.10
CA SER A 192 -6.55 -2.80 -8.88
C SER A 192 -5.98 -2.77 -7.47
N ILE A 193 -4.77 -2.25 -7.34
CA ILE A 193 -4.09 -2.02 -6.06
C ILE A 193 -3.83 -0.52 -5.84
N PRO A 194 -3.70 -0.06 -4.60
CA PRO A 194 -3.44 1.34 -4.31
C PRO A 194 -2.11 1.83 -4.88
N GLY A 195 -2.01 3.13 -5.11
CA GLY A 195 -0.78 3.80 -5.53
C GLY A 195 -0.61 4.02 -7.03
N ALA A 196 0.42 4.79 -7.36
CA ALA A 196 0.85 5.07 -8.73
C ALA A 196 1.69 3.93 -9.30
N LYS A 197 2.04 3.98 -10.60
CA LYS A 197 3.10 3.14 -11.15
C LYS A 197 4.41 3.42 -10.40
N ASN A 198 5.20 2.39 -10.19
CA ASN A 198 6.47 2.42 -9.44
C ASN A 198 6.33 2.73 -7.93
N SER A 199 5.12 2.79 -7.37
CA SER A 199 4.94 2.87 -5.92
C SER A 199 5.24 1.54 -5.25
N ILE A 200 5.73 1.62 -4.02
CA ILE A 200 5.98 0.44 -3.19
C ILE A 200 4.66 0.00 -2.54
N VAL A 201 4.47 -1.30 -2.51
CA VAL A 201 3.33 -1.96 -1.88
C VAL A 201 3.82 -3.08 -0.98
N VAL A 202 3.04 -3.35 0.04
CA VAL A 202 3.23 -4.47 0.97
C VAL A 202 2.21 -5.53 0.62
N ILE A 203 2.63 -6.76 0.43
CA ILE A 203 1.81 -7.90 0.08
C ILE A 203 1.84 -8.85 1.27
N ASN A 204 0.70 -9.13 1.88
CA ASN A 204 0.54 -10.07 2.98
C ASN A 204 -0.24 -11.31 2.51
N LYS A 205 0.22 -12.48 2.95
CA LYS A 205 -0.46 -13.77 2.71
C LYS A 205 -1.43 -14.08 3.83
#